data_9cb1518888b503b8421910da6a7be5b6
#
_entry.id   9cb1518888b503b8421910da6a7be5b6
#
_cell.length_a   1.000
_cell.length_b   1.000
_cell.length_c   1.000
_cell.angle_alpha   90.00
_cell.angle_beta   90.00
_cell.angle_gamma   90.00
#
_symmetry.space_group_name_H-M   'P 1'
#
loop_
_entity.id
_entity.type
_entity.pdbx_description
1 polymer ?
#
loop_
_entity_poly.entity_id
_entity_poly.type
_entity_poly.pdbx_seq_one_letter_code
_entity_poly.pdbx_strand_id
1 'polypeptide(L)'
;MKKILILVGDCVEDSQIDFPYRTLQILGHKVNIASPNKKEGDFITSSIFEPSSLQYFNPVMGHKYNVTVDINNVDYKSYDILYLPGGHSPLHLHIDPKVIEITKYFLESKKFVFSICYSVLTLAATKSINGRKLTGLPYTRVVADLAGAQYIDTLCVVDGNLISAVGNPGLNKMMEEMLKVLK
;
A
#
# COMPACT_ATOMS: atom_id res chain seq x y z
N MET A 1 -7.06 -10.96 17.01
CA MET A 1 -5.73 -10.52 16.50
C MET A 1 -5.64 -10.88 15.02
N LYS A 2 -5.37 -9.92 14.15
CA LYS A 2 -5.19 -10.11 12.70
C LYS A 2 -3.70 -10.02 12.34
N LYS A 3 -3.32 -10.62 11.21
CA LYS A 3 -1.98 -10.52 10.64
C LYS A 3 -2.01 -9.60 9.42
N ILE A 4 -1.22 -8.54 9.44
CA ILE A 4 -1.14 -7.54 8.37
C ILE A 4 0.25 -7.61 7.74
N LEU A 5 0.29 -7.73 6.42
CA LEU A 5 1.53 -7.64 5.64
C LEU A 5 1.58 -6.27 4.96
N ILE A 6 2.65 -5.52 5.20
CA ILE A 6 2.94 -4.26 4.50
C ILE A 6 4.02 -4.56 3.46
N LEU A 7 3.70 -4.38 2.18
CA LEU A 7 4.69 -4.42 1.10
C LEU A 7 5.14 -3.00 0.79
N VAL A 8 6.42 -2.74 0.97
CA VAL A 8 6.96 -1.38 0.89
C VAL A 8 8.43 -1.39 0.48
N GLY A 9 8.89 -0.34 -0.18
CA GLY A 9 10.30 -0.07 -0.47
C GLY A 9 10.73 1.27 0.11
N ASP A 10 11.97 1.65 -0.15
CA ASP A 10 12.48 2.97 0.19
C ASP A 10 11.65 4.09 -0.47
N CYS A 11 11.72 5.29 0.09
CA CYS A 11 10.96 6.46 -0.34
C CYS A 11 9.43 6.29 -0.27
N VAL A 12 8.95 5.46 0.66
CA VAL A 12 7.53 5.44 1.03
C VAL A 12 7.13 6.76 1.68
N GLU A 13 5.92 7.24 1.45
CA GLU A 13 5.39 8.41 2.14
C GLU A 13 5.29 8.15 3.64
N ASP A 14 5.97 8.98 4.46
CA ASP A 14 6.17 8.75 5.88
C ASP A 14 4.86 8.58 6.66
N SER A 15 3.91 9.47 6.48
CA SER A 15 2.61 9.40 7.17
C SER A 15 1.80 8.15 6.77
N GLN A 16 1.97 7.68 5.53
CA GLN A 16 1.24 6.52 5.03
C GLN A 16 1.81 5.19 5.55
N ILE A 17 3.02 5.16 6.08
CA ILE A 17 3.54 4.00 6.78
C ILE A 17 3.45 4.17 8.30
N ASP A 18 3.86 5.30 8.85
CA ASP A 18 3.98 5.49 10.30
C ASP A 18 2.64 5.38 11.01
N PHE A 19 1.63 6.12 10.55
CA PHE A 19 0.33 6.16 11.21
C PHE A 19 -0.37 4.79 11.20
N PRO A 20 -0.52 4.08 10.05
CA PRO A 20 -1.12 2.75 10.05
C PRO A 20 -0.29 1.73 10.84
N TYR A 21 1.03 1.71 10.67
CA TYR A 21 1.91 0.75 11.33
C TYR A 21 1.80 0.82 12.86
N ARG A 22 1.93 2.02 13.44
CA ARG A 22 1.82 2.23 14.89
C ARG A 22 0.42 1.96 15.41
N THR A 23 -0.60 2.46 14.71
CA THR A 23 -2.00 2.25 15.11
C THR A 23 -2.33 0.76 15.19
N LEU A 24 -1.96 -0.02 14.17
CA LEU A 24 -2.24 -1.45 14.14
C LEU A 24 -1.51 -2.23 15.24
N GLN A 25 -0.28 -1.83 15.57
CA GLN A 25 0.47 -2.42 16.68
C GLN A 25 -0.16 -2.09 18.05
N ILE A 26 -0.57 -0.84 18.28
CA ILE A 26 -1.25 -0.40 19.51
C ILE A 26 -2.55 -1.19 19.71
N LEU A 27 -3.26 -1.52 18.62
CA LEU A 27 -4.46 -2.34 18.64
C LEU A 27 -4.19 -3.85 18.83
N GLY A 28 -2.93 -4.26 18.99
CA GLY A 28 -2.54 -5.64 19.27
C GLY A 28 -2.53 -6.55 18.05
N HIS A 29 -2.47 -6.00 16.84
CA HIS A 29 -2.34 -6.80 15.61
C HIS A 29 -0.89 -7.14 15.31
N LYS A 30 -0.66 -8.26 14.60
CA LYS A 30 0.66 -8.62 14.09
C LYS A 30 0.91 -7.93 12.76
N VAL A 31 1.84 -6.97 12.74
CA VAL A 31 2.18 -6.21 11.54
C VAL A 31 3.59 -6.55 11.10
N ASN A 32 3.74 -7.06 9.88
CA ASN A 32 5.04 -7.34 9.29
C ASN A 32 5.30 -6.44 8.08
N ILE A 33 6.54 -6.04 7.95
CA ILE A 33 7.05 -5.25 6.81
C ILE A 33 7.94 -6.16 5.97
N ALA A 34 7.64 -6.26 4.67
CA ALA A 34 8.45 -6.92 3.67
C ALA A 34 8.82 -5.94 2.55
N SER A 35 10.04 -6.06 2.04
CA SER A 35 10.56 -5.20 0.99
C SER A 35 11.35 -6.02 -0.02
N PRO A 36 11.21 -5.77 -1.34
CA PRO A 36 12.09 -6.36 -2.34
C PRO A 36 13.56 -6.05 -2.07
N ASN A 37 14.43 -7.02 -2.34
CA ASN A 37 15.89 -6.88 -2.20
C ASN A 37 16.38 -6.56 -0.78
N LYS A 38 15.54 -6.76 0.24
CA LYS A 38 15.88 -6.58 1.65
C LYS A 38 15.51 -7.84 2.44
N LYS A 39 16.31 -8.12 3.48
CA LYS A 39 16.13 -9.25 4.38
C LYS A 39 15.56 -8.79 5.72
N GLU A 40 15.08 -9.71 6.51
CA GLU A 40 14.74 -9.46 7.91
C GLU A 40 15.94 -8.85 8.67
N GLY A 41 15.69 -7.74 9.35
CA GLY A 41 16.70 -6.95 10.05
C GLY A 41 17.25 -5.76 9.26
N ASP A 42 17.10 -5.74 7.93
CA ASP A 42 17.35 -4.53 7.12
C ASP A 42 16.31 -3.46 7.45
N PHE A 43 16.47 -2.27 6.89
CA PHE A 43 15.48 -1.20 7.04
C PHE A 43 15.14 -0.56 5.70
N ILE A 44 13.94 -0.03 5.60
CA ILE A 44 13.53 0.93 4.58
C ILE A 44 13.56 2.34 5.18
N THR A 45 13.78 3.33 4.35
CA THR A 45 13.72 4.74 4.74
C THR A 45 12.52 5.39 4.07
N SER A 46 11.64 6.00 4.87
CA SER A 46 10.53 6.79 4.36
C SER A 46 10.96 8.15 3.84
N SER A 47 10.07 8.84 3.18
CA SER A 47 10.26 10.22 2.71
C SER A 47 9.04 11.04 3.05
N ILE A 48 9.28 12.29 3.46
CA ILE A 48 8.24 13.29 3.63
C ILE A 48 8.17 14.08 2.34
N PHE A 49 7.01 14.08 1.71
CA PHE A 49 6.75 14.80 0.48
C PHE A 49 6.05 16.13 0.79
N GLU A 50 6.81 17.21 0.81
CA GLU A 50 6.24 18.54 0.92
C GLU A 50 5.84 19.03 -0.47
N PRO A 51 4.55 19.33 -0.70
CA PRO A 51 4.11 19.93 -1.95
C PRO A 51 4.52 21.40 -2.00
N SER A 52 5.77 21.68 -2.35
CA SER A 52 6.25 23.06 -2.59
C SER A 52 5.65 23.65 -3.87
N SER A 53 5.24 22.82 -4.81
CA SER A 53 4.39 23.12 -5.95
C SER A 53 3.73 21.86 -6.49
N LEU A 54 2.64 21.99 -7.27
CA LEU A 54 1.98 20.86 -7.92
C LEU A 54 2.86 20.11 -8.94
N GLN A 55 4.02 20.63 -9.29
CA GLN A 55 4.91 20.06 -10.30
C GLN A 55 6.26 19.62 -9.76
N TYR A 56 6.55 19.90 -8.49
CA TYR A 56 7.87 19.67 -7.91
C TYR A 56 7.76 19.01 -6.55
N PHE A 57 8.26 17.78 -6.46
CA PHE A 57 8.37 17.03 -5.21
C PHE A 57 9.83 16.93 -4.81
N ASN A 58 10.19 17.57 -3.70
CA ASN A 58 11.51 17.44 -3.10
C ASN A 58 11.36 16.58 -1.83
N PRO A 59 11.59 15.26 -1.91
CA PRO A 59 11.44 14.40 -0.75
C PRO A 59 12.53 14.70 0.28
N VAL A 60 12.12 14.90 1.53
CA VAL A 60 13.02 14.93 2.69
C VAL A 60 13.04 13.55 3.32
N MET A 61 14.22 13.09 3.78
CA MET A 61 14.32 11.81 4.48
C MET A 61 13.46 11.81 5.75
N GLY A 62 12.64 10.78 5.87
CA GLY A 62 11.80 10.52 7.05
C GLY A 62 12.42 9.47 7.99
N HIS A 63 11.57 8.61 8.53
CA HIS A 63 11.96 7.59 9.51
C HIS A 63 12.46 6.31 8.84
N LYS A 64 13.13 5.47 9.66
CA LYS A 64 13.53 4.11 9.28
C LYS A 64 12.58 3.11 9.89
N TYR A 65 12.19 2.10 9.09
CA TYR A 65 11.34 0.98 9.53
C TYR A 65 12.05 -0.32 9.23
N ASN A 66 12.14 -1.20 10.23
CA ASN A 66 12.78 -2.49 10.06
C ASN A 66 11.93 -3.40 9.16
N VAL A 67 12.56 -4.04 8.20
CA VAL A 67 12.03 -5.19 7.50
C VAL A 67 11.95 -6.35 8.49
N THR A 68 10.76 -6.89 8.68
CA THR A 68 10.49 -7.89 9.73
C THR A 68 10.29 -9.29 9.18
N VAL A 69 10.20 -9.43 7.87
CA VAL A 69 10.13 -10.71 7.16
C VAL A 69 10.75 -10.59 5.77
N ASP A 70 11.42 -11.64 5.33
CA ASP A 70 11.94 -11.74 3.95
C ASP A 70 10.76 -12.01 2.99
N ILE A 71 10.62 -11.16 1.98
CA ILE A 71 9.54 -11.26 0.99
C ILE A 71 9.55 -12.59 0.22
N ASN A 72 10.74 -13.20 0.03
CA ASN A 72 10.89 -14.45 -0.73
C ASN A 72 10.46 -15.66 0.09
N ASN A 73 10.55 -15.58 1.43
CA ASN A 73 10.30 -16.70 2.34
C ASN A 73 9.01 -16.54 3.14
N VAL A 74 8.34 -15.39 3.07
CA VAL A 74 7.12 -15.11 3.85
C VAL A 74 5.97 -16.01 3.39
N ASP A 75 5.33 -16.69 4.33
CA ASP A 75 4.03 -17.34 4.10
C ASP A 75 2.92 -16.27 4.08
N TYR A 76 2.84 -15.54 2.95
CA TYR A 76 1.89 -14.45 2.77
C TYR A 76 0.43 -14.95 2.82
N LYS A 77 0.20 -16.24 2.56
CA LYS A 77 -1.14 -16.84 2.63
C LYS A 77 -1.68 -16.91 4.06
N SER A 78 -0.83 -16.83 5.06
CA SER A 78 -1.22 -16.78 6.46
C SER A 78 -1.67 -15.41 6.96
N TYR A 79 -1.55 -14.35 6.15
CA TYR A 79 -1.96 -12.99 6.50
C TYR A 79 -3.42 -12.73 6.13
N ASP A 80 -4.07 -11.86 6.88
CA ASP A 80 -5.47 -11.47 6.71
C ASP A 80 -5.62 -10.25 5.80
N ILE A 81 -4.66 -9.33 5.86
CA ILE A 81 -4.68 -8.03 5.20
C ILE A 81 -3.34 -7.78 4.52
N LEU A 82 -3.40 -7.25 3.30
CA LEU A 82 -2.29 -6.64 2.60
C LEU A 82 -2.45 -5.13 2.63
N TYR A 83 -1.39 -4.41 3.01
CA TYR A 83 -1.33 -2.96 2.94
C TYR A 83 -0.23 -2.49 1.99
N LEU A 84 -0.58 -1.61 1.07
CA LEU A 84 0.29 -1.03 0.06
C LEU A 84 0.36 0.49 0.24
N PRO A 85 1.31 1.03 1.03
CA PRO A 85 1.53 2.46 1.15
C PRO A 85 2.10 3.06 -0.14
N GLY A 86 1.96 4.37 -0.28
CA GLY A 86 2.37 5.11 -1.46
C GLY A 86 3.78 5.72 -1.37
N GLY A 87 3.89 7.01 -1.67
CA GLY A 87 5.16 7.68 -1.90
C GLY A 87 5.78 7.21 -3.23
N HIS A 88 7.10 7.24 -3.34
CA HIS A 88 7.80 6.70 -4.52
C HIS A 88 8.06 5.19 -4.43
N SER A 89 7.84 4.56 -3.28
CA SER A 89 7.99 3.11 -3.10
C SER A 89 7.29 2.29 -4.22
N PRO A 90 6.03 2.54 -4.59
CA PRO A 90 5.35 1.81 -5.65
C PRO A 90 6.02 1.88 -7.03
N LEU A 91 6.85 2.89 -7.31
CA LEU A 91 7.62 2.98 -8.55
C LEU A 91 8.65 1.85 -8.70
N HIS A 92 9.04 1.22 -7.61
CA HIS A 92 9.93 0.06 -7.60
C HIS A 92 9.16 -1.25 -7.38
N LEU A 93 8.09 -1.21 -6.60
CA LEU A 93 7.31 -2.40 -6.26
C LEU A 93 6.58 -3.00 -7.46
N HIS A 94 6.04 -2.17 -8.37
CA HIS A 94 5.20 -2.61 -9.47
C HIS A 94 5.91 -3.46 -10.53
N ILE A 95 7.24 -3.49 -10.53
CA ILE A 95 8.06 -4.32 -11.44
C ILE A 95 8.59 -5.59 -10.77
N ASP A 96 8.45 -5.74 -9.46
CA ASP A 96 8.95 -6.90 -8.72
C ASP A 96 7.97 -8.08 -8.84
N PRO A 97 8.41 -9.24 -9.37
CA PRO A 97 7.51 -10.38 -9.59
C PRO A 97 6.89 -10.91 -8.31
N LYS A 98 7.62 -10.88 -7.17
CA LYS A 98 7.10 -11.39 -5.90
C LYS A 98 6.06 -10.47 -5.29
N VAL A 99 6.24 -9.16 -5.40
CA VAL A 99 5.23 -8.16 -5.02
C VAL A 99 3.96 -8.35 -5.85
N ILE A 100 4.11 -8.52 -7.17
CA ILE A 100 2.98 -8.74 -8.07
C ILE A 100 2.24 -10.04 -7.71
N GLU A 101 2.96 -11.14 -7.49
CA GLU A 101 2.40 -12.44 -7.07
C GLU A 101 1.57 -12.30 -5.79
N ILE A 102 2.15 -11.70 -4.75
CA ILE A 102 1.49 -11.54 -3.45
C ILE A 102 0.26 -10.64 -3.60
N THR A 103 0.39 -9.49 -4.26
CA THR A 103 -0.71 -8.53 -4.45
C THR A 103 -1.86 -9.17 -5.22
N LYS A 104 -1.55 -9.92 -6.29
CA LYS A 104 -2.54 -10.66 -7.07
C LYS A 104 -3.30 -11.67 -6.22
N TYR A 105 -2.59 -12.47 -5.41
CA TYR A 105 -3.22 -13.43 -4.50
C TYR A 105 -4.25 -12.78 -3.58
N PHE A 106 -3.92 -11.64 -2.97
CA PHE A 106 -4.85 -10.94 -2.08
C PHE A 106 -6.05 -10.36 -2.83
N LEU A 107 -5.86 -9.80 -4.02
CA LEU A 107 -6.95 -9.26 -4.84
C LEU A 107 -7.95 -10.37 -5.26
N GLU A 108 -7.45 -11.56 -5.60
CA GLU A 108 -8.26 -12.70 -6.08
C GLU A 108 -8.84 -13.54 -4.94
N SER A 109 -8.36 -13.36 -3.71
CA SER A 109 -8.88 -14.02 -2.52
C SER A 109 -9.99 -13.19 -1.85
N LYS A 110 -10.54 -13.68 -0.74
CA LYS A 110 -11.47 -12.92 0.10
C LYS A 110 -10.76 -12.04 1.13
N LYS A 111 -9.42 -11.95 1.07
CA LYS A 111 -8.60 -11.17 2.00
C LYS A 111 -8.54 -9.72 1.55
N PHE A 112 -8.41 -8.81 2.50
CA PHE A 112 -8.46 -7.39 2.22
C PHE A 112 -7.15 -6.83 1.68
N VAL A 113 -7.27 -5.92 0.73
CA VAL A 113 -6.18 -5.11 0.19
C VAL A 113 -6.48 -3.65 0.47
N PHE A 114 -5.57 -2.99 1.16
CA PHE A 114 -5.59 -1.55 1.36
C PHE A 114 -4.47 -0.92 0.53
N SER A 115 -4.82 0.04 -0.30
CA SER A 115 -3.91 0.69 -1.25
C SER A 115 -4.08 2.20 -1.20
N ILE A 116 -2.99 2.95 -1.21
CA ILE A 116 -3.07 4.42 -1.13
C ILE A 116 -2.10 5.08 -2.10
N CYS A 117 -2.51 6.23 -2.66
CA CYS A 117 -1.64 7.11 -3.42
C CYS A 117 -1.13 6.45 -4.72
N TYR A 118 0.20 6.35 -4.90
CA TYR A 118 0.84 5.71 -6.07
C TYR A 118 0.70 4.18 -6.11
N SER A 119 0.19 3.52 -5.07
CA SER A 119 0.07 2.06 -5.04
C SER A 119 -0.87 1.49 -6.11
N VAL A 120 -1.63 2.33 -6.80
CA VAL A 120 -2.39 1.96 -8.01
C VAL A 120 -1.47 1.32 -9.07
N LEU A 121 -0.19 1.72 -9.15
CA LEU A 121 0.79 1.12 -10.06
C LEU A 121 0.98 -0.37 -9.75
N THR A 122 1.14 -0.70 -8.46
CA THR A 122 1.29 -2.09 -8.00
C THR A 122 0.02 -2.90 -8.27
N LEU A 123 -1.16 -2.31 -8.03
CA LEU A 123 -2.43 -2.96 -8.34
C LEU A 123 -2.56 -3.25 -9.85
N ALA A 124 -2.26 -2.27 -10.69
CA ALA A 124 -2.35 -2.38 -12.15
C ALA A 124 -1.42 -3.46 -12.72
N ALA A 125 -0.20 -3.57 -12.16
CA ALA A 125 0.78 -4.58 -12.57
C ALA A 125 0.30 -6.02 -12.38
N THR A 126 -0.64 -6.25 -11.46
CA THR A 126 -1.24 -7.59 -11.25
C THR A 126 -2.15 -8.05 -12.38
N LYS A 127 -2.67 -7.13 -13.20
CA LYS A 127 -3.72 -7.37 -14.21
C LYS A 127 -5.03 -7.93 -13.63
N SER A 128 -5.27 -7.77 -12.33
CA SER A 128 -6.44 -8.32 -11.60
C SER A 128 -7.41 -7.23 -11.12
N ILE A 129 -7.30 -6.02 -11.67
CA ILE A 129 -8.19 -4.89 -11.30
C ILE A 129 -9.18 -4.49 -12.41
N ASN A 130 -9.28 -5.27 -13.48
CA ASN A 130 -10.27 -5.01 -14.53
C ASN A 130 -11.70 -5.00 -13.96
N GLY A 131 -12.46 -3.95 -14.26
CA GLY A 131 -13.83 -3.74 -13.77
C GLY A 131 -13.93 -3.32 -12.30
N ARG A 132 -12.82 -3.23 -11.55
CA ARG A 132 -12.81 -2.80 -10.14
C ARG A 132 -12.92 -1.28 -10.05
N LYS A 133 -13.58 -0.80 -8.98
CA LYS A 133 -13.59 0.62 -8.62
C LYS A 133 -12.46 0.91 -7.65
N LEU A 134 -11.72 2.00 -7.90
CA LEU A 134 -10.63 2.42 -7.03
C LEU A 134 -10.38 3.94 -7.12
N THR A 135 -9.63 4.45 -6.16
CA THR A 135 -9.02 5.77 -6.21
C THR A 135 -7.53 5.66 -5.87
N GLY A 136 -6.79 6.69 -6.17
CA GLY A 136 -5.38 6.85 -5.89
C GLY A 136 -4.95 8.26 -6.19
N LEU A 137 -3.66 8.53 -6.19
CA LEU A 137 -3.18 9.86 -6.57
C LEU A 137 -3.68 10.20 -8.00
N PRO A 138 -4.19 11.43 -8.26
CA PRO A 138 -4.79 11.79 -9.55
C PRO A 138 -3.95 11.43 -10.78
N TYR A 139 -2.63 11.50 -10.66
CA TYR A 139 -1.69 11.12 -11.73
C TYR A 139 -1.74 9.63 -12.10
N THR A 140 -2.28 8.76 -11.22
CA THR A 140 -2.41 7.33 -11.46
C THR A 140 -3.70 6.95 -12.19
N ARG A 141 -4.59 7.90 -12.45
CA ARG A 141 -5.86 7.67 -13.14
C ARG A 141 -5.66 6.98 -14.49
N VAL A 142 -4.74 7.49 -15.30
CA VAL A 142 -4.44 6.90 -16.62
C VAL A 142 -4.03 5.44 -16.50
N VAL A 143 -3.23 5.10 -15.48
CA VAL A 143 -2.78 3.72 -15.25
C VAL A 143 -3.95 2.84 -14.82
N ALA A 144 -4.84 3.34 -13.96
CA ALA A 144 -6.06 2.62 -13.56
C ALA A 144 -6.95 2.32 -14.77
N ASP A 145 -7.23 3.35 -15.59
CA ASP A 145 -8.06 3.24 -16.79
C ASP A 145 -7.46 2.25 -17.81
N LEU A 146 -6.14 2.33 -18.07
CA LEU A 146 -5.44 1.38 -18.94
C LEU A 146 -5.47 -0.07 -18.42
N ALA A 147 -5.51 -0.25 -17.10
CA ALA A 147 -5.65 -1.57 -16.47
C ALA A 147 -7.12 -2.04 -16.41
N GLY A 148 -8.07 -1.29 -17.01
CA GLY A 148 -9.49 -1.61 -17.06
C GLY A 148 -10.26 -1.33 -15.78
N ALA A 149 -9.67 -0.62 -14.81
CA ALA A 149 -10.36 -0.23 -13.59
C ALA A 149 -11.15 1.08 -13.81
N GLN A 150 -12.16 1.30 -12.97
CA GLN A 150 -12.90 2.55 -12.91
C GLN A 150 -12.30 3.46 -11.84
N TYR A 151 -11.57 4.49 -12.25
CA TYR A 151 -11.07 5.49 -11.32
C TYR A 151 -12.20 6.39 -10.81
N ILE A 152 -12.33 6.52 -9.50
CA ILE A 152 -13.32 7.36 -8.82
C ILE A 152 -12.60 8.52 -8.13
N ASP A 153 -12.96 9.74 -8.46
CA ASP A 153 -12.40 10.94 -7.84
C ASP A 153 -13.06 11.19 -6.47
N THR A 154 -12.49 10.58 -5.45
CA THR A 154 -12.96 10.68 -4.05
C THR A 154 -11.81 10.35 -3.10
N LEU A 155 -11.99 10.66 -1.81
CA LEU A 155 -10.97 10.41 -0.78
C LEU A 155 -10.68 8.93 -0.56
N CYS A 156 -11.72 8.08 -0.62
CA CYS A 156 -11.59 6.65 -0.37
C CYS A 156 -12.69 5.89 -1.11
N VAL A 157 -12.35 4.74 -1.68
CA VAL A 157 -13.26 3.82 -2.35
C VAL A 157 -13.19 2.45 -1.67
N VAL A 158 -14.34 1.87 -1.39
CA VAL A 158 -14.50 0.48 -0.96
C VAL A 158 -15.15 -0.30 -2.09
N ASP A 159 -14.45 -1.27 -2.63
CA ASP A 159 -14.93 -2.17 -3.67
C ASP A 159 -14.64 -3.63 -3.29
N GLY A 160 -15.60 -4.24 -2.61
CA GLY A 160 -15.44 -5.59 -2.06
C GLY A 160 -14.26 -5.67 -1.09
N ASN A 161 -13.24 -6.45 -1.43
CA ASN A 161 -12.04 -6.62 -0.61
C ASN A 161 -10.92 -5.60 -0.94
N LEU A 162 -11.11 -4.73 -1.92
CA LEU A 162 -10.17 -3.66 -2.25
C LEU A 162 -10.66 -2.34 -1.67
N ILE A 163 -9.87 -1.77 -0.77
CA ILE A 163 -10.06 -0.44 -0.22
C ILE A 163 -8.92 0.44 -0.70
N SER A 164 -9.24 1.55 -1.35
CA SER A 164 -8.23 2.45 -1.90
C SER A 164 -8.43 3.89 -1.47
N ALA A 165 -7.35 4.66 -1.34
CA ALA A 165 -7.39 6.06 -0.93
C ALA A 165 -6.50 6.94 -1.82
N VAL A 166 -6.92 8.22 -1.97
CA VAL A 166 -6.28 9.17 -2.87
C VAL A 166 -4.84 9.52 -2.48
N GLY A 167 -4.51 9.46 -1.21
CA GLY A 167 -3.23 9.89 -0.64
C GLY A 167 -3.44 10.41 0.78
N ASN A 168 -2.56 11.25 1.30
CA ASN A 168 -2.67 11.76 2.66
C ASN A 168 -4.06 12.33 3.01
N PRO A 169 -4.76 13.07 2.12
CA PRO A 169 -6.13 13.52 2.42
C PRO A 169 -7.13 12.38 2.66
N GLY A 170 -6.92 11.22 2.05
CA GLY A 170 -7.78 10.04 2.21
C GLY A 170 -7.33 9.06 3.28
N LEU A 171 -6.17 9.25 3.91
CA LEU A 171 -5.57 8.30 4.84
C LEU A 171 -6.47 7.98 6.03
N ASN A 172 -7.07 9.00 6.65
CA ASN A 172 -7.97 8.80 7.78
C ASN A 172 -9.21 7.98 7.39
N LYS A 173 -9.80 8.25 6.21
CA LYS A 173 -10.95 7.49 5.72
C LYS A 173 -10.59 6.02 5.45
N MET A 174 -9.43 5.77 4.87
CA MET A 174 -8.95 4.41 4.67
C MET A 174 -8.73 3.69 6.00
N MET A 175 -8.18 4.38 7.01
CA MET A 175 -8.00 3.80 8.34
C MET A 175 -9.32 3.51 9.04
N GLU A 176 -10.34 4.37 8.90
CA GLU A 176 -11.69 4.10 9.40
C GLU A 176 -12.25 2.79 8.80
N GLU A 177 -12.07 2.55 7.49
CA GLU A 177 -12.49 1.31 6.83
C GLU A 177 -11.65 0.11 7.31
N MET A 178 -10.33 0.29 7.49
CA MET A 178 -9.46 -0.76 8.03
C MET A 178 -9.90 -1.19 9.43
N LEU A 179 -10.22 -0.23 10.31
CA LEU A 179 -10.70 -0.51 11.65
C LEU A 179 -12.04 -1.27 11.69
N LYS A 180 -12.91 -1.10 10.69
CA LYS A 180 -14.15 -1.90 10.56
C LYS A 180 -13.86 -3.37 10.24
N VAL A 181 -12.85 -3.61 9.40
CA VAL A 181 -12.41 -4.96 8.99
C VAL A 181 -11.68 -5.70 10.11
N LEU A 182 -11.08 -4.96 11.04
CA LEU A 182 -10.31 -5.51 12.15
C LEU A 182 -11.17 -5.96 13.35
N LYS A 183 -12.43 -5.55 13.39
CA LYS A 183 -13.41 -6.00 14.39
C LYS A 183 -13.80 -7.44 14.16
#